data_d9b87021fa378db3acf65cfbf07e7e4e
#
_entry.id   d9b87021fa378db3acf65cfbf07e7e4e
#
_cell.length_a   1.000
_cell.length_b   1.000
_cell.length_c   1.000
_cell.angle_alpha   90.00
_cell.angle_beta   90.00
_cell.angle_gamma   90.00
#
_symmetry.space_group_name_H-M   'P 1'
#
loop_
_entity.id
_entity.type
_entity.pdbx_description
1 polymer ?
#
loop_
_entity_poly.entity_id
_entity_poly.type
_entity_poly.pdbx_seq_one_letter_code
_entity_poly.pdbx_strand_id
1 'polypeptide(L)'
;MTIVNAVAIRPRSGDVWDELQKQLKTAIEIVKKHGGENVTLLVTVIGGQQTNALTMLVTAENWTRFGQIQEAVYGDPKMQALMVESGKIATWEIYTAQTLEL
;
A
#
# COMPACT_ATOMS: atom_id res chain seq x y z
N MET A 1 -17.15 0.15 12.74
CA MET A 1 -16.31 -0.80 11.96
C MET A 1 -15.34 0.02 11.11
N THR A 2 -14.10 -0.38 11.10
CA THR A 2 -13.07 0.23 10.26
C THR A 2 -12.46 -0.83 9.37
N ILE A 3 -12.32 -0.54 8.09
CA ILE A 3 -11.63 -1.41 7.13
C ILE A 3 -10.19 -0.93 7.04
N VAL A 4 -9.25 -1.85 7.15
CA VAL A 4 -7.82 -1.57 7.04
C VAL A 4 -7.27 -2.34 5.85
N ASN A 5 -6.71 -1.62 4.90
CA ASN A 5 -5.99 -2.21 3.79
C ASN A 5 -4.50 -2.11 4.06
N ALA A 6 -3.82 -3.24 4.14
CA ALA A 6 -2.39 -3.31 4.38
C ALA A 6 -1.69 -3.82 3.13
N VAL A 7 -0.80 -3.02 2.59
CA VAL A 7 0.00 -3.38 1.42
C VAL A 7 1.44 -3.58 1.87
N ALA A 8 1.87 -4.83 1.90
CA ALA A 8 3.24 -5.18 2.27
C ALA A 8 4.10 -5.22 1.01
N ILE A 9 5.16 -4.43 1.00
CA ILE A 9 6.03 -4.24 -0.16
C ILE A 9 7.44 -4.63 0.23
N ARG A 10 7.96 -5.65 -0.45
CA ARG A 10 9.29 -6.16 -0.15
C ARG A 10 10.21 -5.89 -1.33
N PRO A 11 11.30 -5.12 -1.15
CA PRO A 11 12.28 -4.92 -2.21
C PRO A 11 12.97 -6.24 -2.56
N ARG A 12 13.25 -6.44 -3.85
CA ARG A 12 13.93 -7.65 -4.33
C ARG A 12 15.42 -7.65 -3.99
N SER A 13 15.99 -6.45 -3.79
CA SER A 13 17.40 -6.26 -3.43
C SER A 13 17.56 -4.93 -2.70
N GLY A 14 18.68 -4.73 -2.01
CA GLY A 14 18.95 -3.50 -1.26
C GLY A 14 19.24 -2.29 -2.12
N ASP A 15 19.66 -2.48 -3.36
CA ASP A 15 20.03 -1.39 -4.26
C ASP A 15 18.83 -0.69 -4.91
N VAL A 16 17.61 -1.21 -4.77
CA VAL A 16 16.39 -0.60 -5.31
C VAL A 16 15.64 0.27 -4.27
N TRP A 17 16.20 0.43 -3.07
CA TRP A 17 15.53 1.11 -1.96
C TRP A 17 15.09 2.53 -2.30
N ASP A 18 15.98 3.34 -2.89
CA ASP A 18 15.67 4.73 -3.21
C ASP A 18 14.58 4.83 -4.28
N GLU A 19 14.64 4.00 -5.30
CA GLU A 19 13.62 3.96 -6.34
C GLU A 19 12.28 3.52 -5.78
N LEU A 20 12.29 2.51 -4.91
CA LEU A 20 11.06 2.03 -4.26
C LEU A 20 10.40 3.12 -3.41
N GLN A 21 11.19 3.91 -2.68
CA GLN A 21 10.65 5.02 -1.89
C GLN A 21 9.97 6.08 -2.77
N LYS A 22 10.55 6.39 -3.93
CA LYS A 22 9.95 7.32 -4.89
C LYS A 22 8.62 6.78 -5.41
N GLN A 23 8.57 5.50 -5.75
CA GLN A 23 7.35 4.86 -6.23
C GLN A 23 6.26 4.87 -5.15
N LEU A 24 6.62 4.61 -3.90
CA LEU A 24 5.68 4.62 -2.78
C LEU A 24 5.13 6.01 -2.51
N LYS A 25 5.96 7.04 -2.62
CA LYS A 25 5.50 8.42 -2.49
C LYS A 25 4.42 8.73 -3.53
N THR A 26 4.64 8.32 -4.77
CA THR A 26 3.66 8.47 -5.85
C THR A 26 2.38 7.67 -5.57
N ALA A 27 2.52 6.43 -5.11
CA ALA A 27 1.38 5.59 -4.74
C ALA A 27 0.52 6.23 -3.66
N ILE A 28 1.14 6.79 -2.62
CA ILE A 28 0.44 7.47 -1.53
C ILE A 28 -0.32 8.68 -2.06
N GLU A 29 0.29 9.47 -2.94
CA GLU A 29 -0.36 10.62 -3.55
C GLU A 29 -1.61 10.20 -4.35
N ILE A 30 -1.53 9.10 -5.10
CA ILE A 30 -2.66 8.57 -5.86
C ILE A 30 -3.78 8.09 -4.92
N VAL A 31 -3.43 7.36 -3.87
CA VAL A 31 -4.41 6.87 -2.88
C VAL A 31 -5.12 8.04 -2.21
N LYS A 32 -4.39 9.07 -1.80
CA LYS A 32 -4.99 10.27 -1.18
C LYS A 32 -5.87 11.03 -2.16
N LYS A 33 -5.47 11.13 -3.42
CA LYS A 33 -6.26 11.76 -4.47
C LYS A 33 -7.64 11.11 -4.61
N HIS A 34 -7.72 9.80 -4.45
CA HIS A 34 -8.96 9.03 -4.58
C HIS A 34 -9.68 8.80 -3.25
N GLY A 35 -9.31 9.54 -2.21
CA GLY A 35 -10.05 9.56 -0.96
C GLY A 35 -9.54 8.62 0.12
N GLY A 36 -8.39 8.00 -0.07
CA GLY A 36 -7.76 7.19 0.97
C GLY A 36 -7.43 8.05 2.20
N GLU A 37 -7.85 7.60 3.36
CA GLU A 37 -7.67 8.31 4.62
C GLU A 37 -6.64 7.59 5.50
N ASN A 38 -6.01 8.36 6.40
CA ASN A 38 -5.10 7.81 7.39
C ASN A 38 -4.03 6.90 6.76
N VAL A 39 -3.43 7.37 5.68
CA VAL A 39 -2.36 6.63 5.01
C VAL A 39 -1.11 6.69 5.89
N THR A 40 -0.65 5.52 6.33
CA THR A 40 0.54 5.37 7.16
C THR A 40 1.51 4.44 6.48
N LEU A 41 2.77 4.83 6.43
CA LEU A 41 3.84 4.01 5.89
C LEU A 41 4.73 3.55 7.02
N LEU A 42 4.92 2.23 7.12
CA LEU A 42 5.75 1.60 8.15
C LEU A 42 6.90 0.85 7.48
N VAL A 43 8.04 0.83 8.15
CA VAL A 43 9.14 -0.06 7.79
C VAL A 43 9.30 -1.09 8.90
N THR A 44 9.38 -2.36 8.54
CA THR A 44 9.60 -3.42 9.51
C THR A 44 11.07 -3.48 9.89
N VAL A 45 11.37 -3.12 11.14
CA VAL A 45 12.74 -3.08 11.65
C VAL A 45 13.18 -4.46 12.14
N ILE A 46 12.30 -5.13 12.89
CA ILE A 46 12.52 -6.49 13.38
C ILE A 46 11.31 -7.32 13.01
N GLY A 47 11.48 -8.34 12.19
CA GLY A 47 10.34 -9.14 11.73
C GLY A 47 10.75 -10.41 10.97
N GLY A 48 11.94 -10.93 11.22
CA GLY A 48 12.40 -12.11 10.51
C GLY A 48 12.45 -11.90 9.01
N GLN A 49 11.67 -12.67 8.26
CA GLN A 49 11.60 -12.54 6.80
C GLN A 49 10.97 -11.22 6.34
N GLN A 50 10.26 -10.52 7.22
CA GLN A 50 9.62 -9.25 6.91
C GLN A 50 10.51 -8.04 7.24
N THR A 51 11.72 -8.26 7.76
CA THR A 51 12.66 -7.18 8.02
C THR A 51 12.97 -6.43 6.72
N ASN A 52 12.91 -5.10 6.78
CA ASN A 52 13.03 -4.17 5.65
C ASN A 52 11.84 -4.17 4.68
N ALA A 53 10.76 -4.90 4.98
CA ALA A 53 9.52 -4.72 4.23
C ALA A 53 8.86 -3.40 4.60
N LEU A 54 8.28 -2.74 3.61
CA LEU A 54 7.46 -1.55 3.80
C LEU A 54 6.00 -1.98 3.86
N THR A 55 5.24 -1.35 4.74
CA THR A 55 3.80 -1.60 4.82
C THR A 55 3.06 -0.28 4.74
N MET A 56 2.20 -0.16 3.75
CA MET A 56 1.30 0.99 3.62
C MET A 56 -0.06 0.60 4.17
N LEU A 57 -0.53 1.34 5.17
CA LEU A 57 -1.85 1.16 5.76
C LEU A 57 -2.77 2.27 5.26
N VAL A 58 -3.94 1.88 4.80
CA VAL A 58 -5.00 2.81 4.38
C VAL A 58 -6.29 2.37 5.06
N THR A 59 -7.01 3.29 5.66
CA THR A 59 -8.27 2.97 6.33
C THR A 59 -9.47 3.49 5.55
N ALA A 60 -10.59 2.81 5.71
CA ALA A 60 -11.90 3.25 5.23
C ALA A 60 -12.96 2.96 6.30
N GLU A 61 -14.00 3.78 6.34
CA GLU A 61 -15.01 3.67 7.39
C GLU A 61 -15.94 2.47 7.23
N ASN A 62 -16.09 1.96 6.02
CA ASN A 62 -16.94 0.81 5.73
C ASN A 62 -16.55 0.15 4.40
N TRP A 63 -17.15 -0.99 4.11
CA TRP A 63 -16.86 -1.74 2.89
C TRP A 63 -17.25 -1.00 1.61
N THR A 64 -18.33 -0.23 1.63
CA THR A 64 -18.76 0.55 0.47
C THR A 64 -17.70 1.59 0.11
N ARG A 65 -17.25 2.35 1.11
CA ARG A 65 -16.20 3.37 0.90
C ARG A 65 -14.88 2.74 0.47
N PHE A 66 -14.52 1.62 1.09
CA PHE A 66 -13.33 0.86 0.70
C PHE A 66 -13.37 0.46 -0.78
N GLY A 67 -14.50 -0.10 -1.22
CA GLY A 67 -14.68 -0.50 -2.62
C GLY A 67 -14.56 0.68 -3.58
N GLN A 68 -15.12 1.83 -3.25
CA GLN A 68 -15.02 3.05 -4.05
C GLN A 68 -13.56 3.50 -4.20
N ILE A 69 -12.81 3.50 -3.11
CA ILE A 69 -11.39 3.89 -3.12
C ILE A 69 -10.58 2.90 -3.95
N GLN A 70 -10.78 1.61 -3.75
CA GLN A 70 -10.06 0.57 -4.48
C GLN A 70 -10.30 0.66 -5.97
N GLU A 71 -11.56 0.82 -6.37
CA GLU A 71 -11.94 0.94 -7.78
C GLU A 71 -11.28 2.16 -8.41
N ALA A 72 -11.29 3.30 -7.73
CA ALA A 72 -10.68 4.53 -8.22
C ALA A 72 -9.15 4.43 -8.31
N VAL A 73 -8.50 3.85 -7.29
CA VAL A 73 -7.04 3.70 -7.23
C VAL A 73 -6.56 2.75 -8.32
N TYR A 74 -7.14 1.56 -8.42
CA TYR A 74 -6.69 0.56 -9.40
C TYR A 74 -7.18 0.87 -10.82
N GLY A 75 -8.17 1.73 -10.97
CA GLY A 75 -8.58 2.27 -12.26
C GLY A 75 -7.74 3.44 -12.75
N ASP A 76 -6.89 4.00 -11.90
CA ASP A 76 -6.04 5.13 -12.27
C ASP A 76 -4.87 4.64 -13.15
N PRO A 77 -4.72 5.19 -14.39
CA PRO A 77 -3.63 4.77 -15.28
C PRO A 77 -2.24 4.98 -14.69
N LYS A 78 -2.07 5.99 -13.83
CA LYS A 78 -0.78 6.24 -13.15
C LYS A 78 -0.47 5.13 -12.15
N MET A 79 -1.47 4.65 -11.43
CA MET A 79 -1.30 3.52 -10.51
C MET A 79 -0.98 2.24 -11.27
N GLN A 80 -1.66 1.97 -12.37
CA GLN A 80 -1.40 0.80 -13.20
C GLN A 80 0.04 0.80 -13.72
N ALA A 81 0.52 1.93 -14.24
CA ALA A 81 1.90 2.07 -14.70
C ALA A 81 2.90 1.89 -13.55
N LEU A 82 2.60 2.46 -12.40
CA LEU A 82 3.45 2.35 -11.21
C LEU A 82 3.55 0.90 -10.74
N MET A 83 2.47 0.14 -10.73
CA MET A 83 2.47 -1.25 -10.31
C MET A 83 3.32 -2.12 -11.24
N VAL A 84 3.30 -1.85 -12.55
CA VAL A 84 4.16 -2.54 -13.51
C VAL A 84 5.64 -2.27 -13.19
N GLU A 85 6.00 -1.02 -12.99
CA GLU A 85 7.39 -0.64 -12.67
C GLU A 85 7.83 -1.17 -11.31
N SER A 86 6.95 -1.05 -10.30
CA SER A 86 7.24 -1.56 -8.96
C SER A 86 7.43 -3.07 -8.93
N GLY A 87 6.66 -3.81 -9.72
CA GLY A 87 6.76 -5.27 -9.81
C GLY A 87 8.13 -5.76 -10.30
N LYS A 88 8.90 -4.90 -10.96
CA LYS A 88 10.25 -5.23 -11.40
C LYS A 88 11.26 -5.22 -10.24
N ILE A 89 11.01 -4.44 -9.19
CA ILE A 89 11.96 -4.22 -8.10
C ILE A 89 11.46 -4.67 -6.73
N ALA A 90 10.18 -5.01 -6.61
CA ALA A 90 9.57 -5.39 -5.34
C ALA A 90 8.44 -6.40 -5.54
N THR A 91 8.12 -7.12 -4.48
CA THR A 91 6.92 -7.94 -4.39
C THR A 91 5.89 -7.22 -3.53
N TRP A 92 4.62 -7.32 -3.91
CA TRP A 92 3.50 -6.69 -3.21
C TRP A 92 2.56 -7.77 -2.70
N GLU A 93 2.16 -7.67 -1.43
CA GLU A 93 1.10 -8.49 -0.86
C GLU A 93 0.05 -7.55 -0.26
N ILE A 94 -1.21 -7.81 -0.56
CA ILE A 94 -2.31 -6.94 -0.14
C ILE A 94 -3.23 -7.73 0.79
N TYR A 95 -3.46 -7.17 1.98
CA TYR A 95 -4.35 -7.73 2.99
C TYR A 95 -5.42 -6.72 3.33
N THR A 96 -6.66 -7.19 3.42
CA THR A 96 -7.76 -6.35 3.87
C THR A 96 -8.37 -6.98 5.11
N ALA A 97 -8.53 -6.17 6.14
CA ALA A 97 -9.06 -6.60 7.42
C ALA A 97 -10.10 -5.59 7.93
N GLN A 98 -10.90 -6.00 8.86
CA GLN A 98 -11.80 -5.10 9.57
C GLN A 98 -11.54 -5.18 11.07
N THR A 99 -11.81 -4.09 11.77
CA THR A 99 -11.70 -4.08 13.22
C THR A 99 -12.69 -5.06 13.84
N LEU A 100 -12.24 -5.74 14.89
CA LEU A 100 -13.06 -6.67 15.65
C LEU A 100 -13.29 -6.08 17.03
N GLU A 101 -14.55 -5.94 17.43
CA GLU A 101 -14.91 -5.53 18.79
C GLU A 101 -15.12 -6.78 19.65
N LEU A 102 -14.44 -6.80 20.82
CA LEU A 102 -14.52 -7.93 21.76
C LEU A 102 -15.24 -7.56 23.03
#